data_92456840b5da064cdcb8db0b9d0290dc
#
_entry.id   92456840b5da064cdcb8db0b9d0290dc
#
_cell.length_a   1.000
_cell.length_b   1.000
_cell.length_c   1.000
_cell.angle_alpha   90.00
_cell.angle_beta   90.00
_cell.angle_gamma   90.00
#
_symmetry.space_group_name_H-M   'P 1'
#
loop_
_entity.id
_entity.type
_entity.pdbx_description
1 polymer ?
#
loop_
_entity_poly.entity_id
_entity_poly.type
_entity_poly.pdbx_seq_one_letter_code
_entity_poly.pdbx_strand_id
1 'polypeptide(L)'
;MTFALIVGAVVLTALTAYLGWNREIYGRQPVYRSWWMWLGPLIAAVPVALRVLHINWGGPALSVVLLVLASGLMVGYVEELLFRGIAVKMLRAGGRREFSVAVLSSLLFALSHSVNVLQGQELRTVGTTVLYTFAFGALMYLTMRSFRFIIAAMILHGLTDPTAILATGGIDNVSDAAPAGIPAVVAGFTLFFLVPLGIILLLCVRGKAGEDKTGAHVADASVAS
;
A
#
# COMPACT_ATOMS: atom_id res chain seq x y z
N MET A 1 -9.57 -17.19 -3.61
CA MET A 1 -9.02 -15.86 -3.25
C MET A 1 -10.12 -14.81 -3.03
N THR A 2 -10.99 -14.55 -3.96
CA THR A 2 -12.04 -13.50 -3.90
C THR A 2 -12.97 -13.61 -2.69
N PHE A 3 -13.40 -14.80 -2.30
CA PHE A 3 -14.25 -15.02 -1.12
C PHE A 3 -13.57 -14.56 0.18
N ALA A 4 -12.31 -14.91 0.38
CA ALA A 4 -11.56 -14.48 1.58
C ALA A 4 -11.40 -12.96 1.65
N LEU A 5 -11.22 -12.28 0.52
CA LEU A 5 -11.15 -10.81 0.45
C LEU A 5 -12.49 -10.17 0.82
N ILE A 6 -13.61 -10.71 0.32
CA ILE A 6 -14.96 -10.21 0.69
C ILE A 6 -15.19 -10.38 2.19
N VAL A 7 -14.90 -11.54 2.74
CA VAL A 7 -14.99 -11.77 4.19
C VAL A 7 -14.11 -10.81 4.96
N GLY A 8 -12.86 -10.64 4.56
CA GLY A 8 -11.93 -9.68 5.15
C GLY A 8 -12.46 -8.24 5.12
N ALA A 9 -12.98 -7.80 3.96
CA ALA A 9 -13.57 -6.48 3.81
C ALA A 9 -14.76 -6.27 4.76
N VAL A 10 -15.68 -7.22 4.81
CA VAL A 10 -16.87 -7.15 5.69
C VAL A 10 -16.45 -7.13 7.16
N VAL A 11 -15.56 -8.04 7.57
CA VAL A 11 -15.13 -8.15 8.98
C VAL A 11 -14.39 -6.89 9.41
N LEU A 12 -13.43 -6.40 8.63
CA LEU A 12 -12.65 -5.21 9.00
C LEU A 12 -13.53 -3.95 9.01
N THR A 13 -14.43 -3.81 8.04
CA THR A 13 -15.37 -2.68 8.00
C THR A 13 -16.33 -2.71 9.18
N ALA A 14 -16.91 -3.87 9.49
CA ALA A 14 -17.79 -4.04 10.64
C ALA A 14 -17.04 -3.76 11.96
N LEU A 15 -15.80 -4.26 12.09
CA LEU A 15 -14.98 -4.00 13.27
C LEU A 15 -14.71 -2.50 13.46
N THR A 16 -14.28 -1.80 12.41
CA THR A 16 -13.99 -0.36 12.50
C THR A 16 -15.23 0.47 12.74
N ALA A 17 -16.38 0.06 12.20
CA ALA A 17 -17.68 0.68 12.47
C ALA A 17 -18.13 0.45 13.92
N TYR A 18 -18.05 -0.78 14.41
CA TYR A 18 -18.39 -1.15 15.79
C TYR A 18 -17.55 -0.37 16.82
N LEU A 19 -16.25 -0.22 16.55
CA LEU A 19 -15.33 0.54 17.41
C LEU A 19 -15.47 2.08 17.25
N GLY A 20 -16.28 2.57 16.31
CA GLY A 20 -16.43 4.00 16.03
C GLY A 20 -15.20 4.64 15.38
N TRP A 21 -14.31 3.84 14.75
CA TRP A 21 -13.02 4.31 14.24
C TRP A 21 -13.07 4.87 12.82
N ASN A 22 -14.19 4.71 12.11
CA ASN A 22 -14.31 5.10 10.70
C ASN A 22 -13.96 6.57 10.45
N ARG A 23 -14.44 7.48 11.33
CA ARG A 23 -14.16 8.93 11.20
C ARG A 23 -12.65 9.22 11.25
N GLU A 24 -11.91 8.55 12.11
CA GLU A 24 -10.46 8.75 12.25
C GLU A 24 -9.67 8.07 11.12
N ILE A 25 -10.08 6.86 10.71
CA ILE A 25 -9.39 6.08 9.67
C ILE A 25 -9.55 6.73 8.30
N TYR A 26 -10.79 7.07 7.93
CA TYR A 26 -11.10 7.65 6.61
C TYR A 26 -10.99 9.18 6.59
N GLY A 27 -10.92 9.80 7.76
CA GLY A 27 -10.77 11.23 7.90
C GLY A 27 -9.36 11.73 7.55
N ARG A 28 -9.20 13.05 7.67
CA ARG A 28 -7.93 13.70 7.42
C ARG A 28 -6.89 13.29 8.46
N GLN A 29 -5.75 12.79 8.00
CA GLN A 29 -4.69 12.31 8.89
C GLN A 29 -4.16 13.43 9.80
N PRO A 30 -4.07 13.21 11.14
CA PRO A 30 -3.71 14.20 12.15
C PRO A 30 -2.19 14.39 12.24
N VAL A 31 -1.51 14.46 11.10
CA VAL A 31 -0.06 14.61 11.00
C VAL A 31 0.31 15.60 9.92
N TYR A 32 1.35 16.34 10.21
CA TYR A 32 1.92 17.26 9.26
C TYR A 32 2.54 16.51 8.07
N ARG A 33 2.48 17.10 6.87
CA ARG A 33 3.13 16.60 5.65
C ARG A 33 4.24 17.52 5.18
N SER A 34 5.31 16.91 4.66
CA SER A 34 6.36 17.61 3.90
C SER A 34 6.19 17.39 2.40
N TRP A 35 6.71 18.31 1.59
CA TRP A 35 6.66 18.20 0.12
C TRP A 35 7.34 16.93 -0.42
N TRP A 36 8.46 16.52 0.19
CA TRP A 36 9.22 15.32 -0.23
C TRP A 36 8.43 14.01 -0.09
N MET A 37 7.39 13.97 0.74
CA MET A 37 6.53 12.80 0.91
C MET A 37 5.78 12.44 -0.38
N TRP A 38 5.62 13.40 -1.32
CA TRP A 38 5.06 13.14 -2.63
C TRP A 38 5.91 12.20 -3.49
N LEU A 39 7.19 12.03 -3.17
CA LEU A 39 8.02 10.99 -3.79
C LEU A 39 7.47 9.58 -3.54
N GLY A 40 6.79 9.34 -2.42
CA GLY A 40 6.17 8.06 -2.11
C GLY A 40 5.16 7.60 -3.18
N PRO A 41 4.05 8.32 -3.37
CA PRO A 41 3.08 7.97 -4.41
C PRO A 41 3.67 8.04 -5.83
N LEU A 42 4.58 8.97 -6.12
CA LEU A 42 5.21 9.06 -7.43
C LEU A 42 6.04 7.81 -7.76
N ILE A 43 6.90 7.36 -6.84
CA ILE A 43 7.71 6.17 -7.03
C ILE A 43 6.84 4.92 -7.17
N ALA A 44 5.80 4.78 -6.32
CA ALA A 44 4.89 3.64 -6.38
C ALA A 44 4.02 3.63 -7.66
N ALA A 45 3.71 4.79 -8.23
CA ALA A 45 2.92 4.91 -9.46
C ALA A 45 3.70 4.55 -10.72
N VAL A 46 5.05 4.67 -10.74
CA VAL A 46 5.85 4.39 -11.94
C VAL A 46 5.64 2.97 -12.48
N PRO A 47 5.75 1.87 -11.68
CA PRO A 47 5.47 0.52 -12.17
C PRO A 47 4.05 0.37 -12.71
N VAL A 48 3.07 0.96 -12.05
CA VAL A 48 1.65 0.95 -12.48
C VAL A 48 1.52 1.61 -13.85
N ALA A 49 2.06 2.82 -14.01
CA ALA A 49 2.00 3.56 -15.27
C ALA A 49 2.69 2.82 -16.43
N LEU A 50 3.90 2.28 -16.20
CA LEU A 50 4.61 1.50 -17.21
C LEU A 50 3.83 0.25 -17.64
N ARG A 51 3.20 -0.44 -16.70
CA ARG A 51 2.38 -1.63 -16.99
C ARG A 51 1.12 -1.23 -17.77
N VAL A 52 0.42 -0.17 -17.38
CA VAL A 52 -0.78 0.33 -18.10
C VAL A 52 -0.46 0.63 -19.56
N LEU A 53 0.72 1.24 -19.84
CA LEU A 53 1.17 1.50 -21.21
C LEU A 53 1.53 0.22 -21.99
N HIS A 54 1.84 -0.87 -21.29
CA HIS A 54 2.23 -2.15 -21.90
C HIS A 54 1.05 -3.12 -22.10
N ILE A 55 -0.06 -2.92 -21.39
CA ILE A 55 -1.25 -3.79 -21.51
C ILE A 55 -1.76 -3.78 -22.95
N ASN A 56 -1.92 -4.99 -23.52
CA ASN A 56 -2.67 -5.17 -24.77
C ASN A 56 -4.18 -5.11 -24.49
N TRP A 57 -4.73 -3.91 -24.47
CA TRP A 57 -6.15 -3.69 -24.17
C TRP A 57 -7.15 -4.36 -25.11
N GLY A 58 -6.71 -4.76 -26.30
CA GLY A 58 -7.54 -5.50 -27.26
C GLY A 58 -7.58 -7.01 -27.03
N GLY A 59 -6.74 -7.54 -26.13
CA GLY A 59 -6.62 -8.97 -25.88
C GLY A 59 -7.68 -9.54 -24.93
N PRO A 60 -7.75 -9.08 -23.66
CA PRO A 60 -8.66 -9.65 -22.67
C PRO A 60 -10.11 -9.18 -22.88
N ALA A 61 -11.08 -10.04 -22.57
CA ALA A 61 -12.48 -9.65 -22.53
C ALA A 61 -12.70 -8.58 -21.44
N LEU A 62 -13.61 -7.63 -21.69
CA LEU A 62 -13.92 -6.56 -20.74
C LEU A 62 -14.31 -7.10 -19.36
N SER A 63 -15.05 -8.19 -19.29
CA SER A 63 -15.41 -8.85 -18.04
C SER A 63 -14.21 -9.31 -17.23
N VAL A 64 -13.16 -9.81 -17.88
CA VAL A 64 -11.89 -10.20 -17.23
C VAL A 64 -11.19 -8.95 -16.70
N VAL A 65 -11.08 -7.88 -17.47
CA VAL A 65 -10.47 -6.62 -17.04
C VAL A 65 -11.19 -6.08 -15.81
N LEU A 66 -12.53 -6.01 -15.84
CA LEU A 66 -13.33 -5.52 -14.71
C LEU A 66 -13.18 -6.39 -13.45
N LEU A 67 -13.16 -7.72 -13.62
CA LEU A 67 -12.97 -8.65 -12.51
C LEU A 67 -11.59 -8.49 -11.86
N VAL A 68 -10.54 -8.38 -12.66
CA VAL A 68 -9.16 -8.22 -12.19
C VAL A 68 -9.01 -6.88 -11.48
N LEU A 69 -9.55 -5.79 -12.04
CA LEU A 69 -9.54 -4.47 -11.40
C LEU A 69 -10.32 -4.46 -10.08
N ALA A 70 -11.54 -5.03 -10.06
CA ALA A 70 -12.35 -5.12 -8.85
C ALA A 70 -11.64 -5.93 -7.76
N SER A 71 -11.02 -7.06 -8.12
CA SER A 71 -10.25 -7.88 -7.18
C SER A 71 -9.07 -7.12 -6.59
N GLY A 72 -8.30 -6.41 -7.41
CA GLY A 72 -7.17 -5.62 -6.93
C GLY A 72 -7.59 -4.45 -6.05
N LEU A 73 -8.65 -3.72 -6.40
CA LEU A 73 -9.19 -2.67 -5.54
C LEU A 73 -9.68 -3.22 -4.20
N MET A 74 -10.22 -4.44 -4.19
CA MET A 74 -10.59 -5.13 -2.95
C MET A 74 -9.36 -5.50 -2.11
N VAL A 75 -8.26 -5.96 -2.72
CA VAL A 75 -6.96 -6.19 -2.04
C VAL A 75 -6.47 -4.88 -1.42
N GLY A 76 -6.36 -3.82 -2.23
CA GLY A 76 -5.93 -2.50 -1.75
C GLY A 76 -6.80 -1.97 -0.61
N TYR A 77 -8.13 -2.19 -0.68
CA TYR A 77 -9.05 -1.82 0.38
C TYR A 77 -8.76 -2.58 1.69
N VAL A 78 -8.76 -3.91 1.64
CA VAL A 78 -8.61 -4.78 2.82
C VAL A 78 -7.26 -4.57 3.49
N GLU A 79 -6.19 -4.57 2.71
CA GLU A 79 -4.84 -4.48 3.26
C GLU A 79 -4.52 -3.08 3.75
N GLU A 80 -4.90 -2.03 3.03
CA GLU A 80 -4.68 -0.67 3.53
C GLU A 80 -5.57 -0.37 4.75
N LEU A 81 -6.81 -0.86 4.80
CA LEU A 81 -7.65 -0.72 5.98
C LEU A 81 -7.00 -1.39 7.21
N LEU A 82 -6.45 -2.58 7.04
CA LEU A 82 -5.78 -3.30 8.12
C LEU A 82 -4.48 -2.60 8.56
N PHE A 83 -3.58 -2.28 7.61
CA PHE A 83 -2.23 -1.82 7.96
C PHE A 83 -2.11 -0.30 8.08
N ARG A 84 -2.84 0.51 7.28
CA ARG A 84 -2.79 1.99 7.34
C ARG A 84 -3.99 2.59 8.07
N GLY A 85 -5.08 1.84 8.16
CA GLY A 85 -6.20 2.19 9.02
C GLY A 85 -5.97 1.73 10.45
N ILE A 86 -6.20 0.46 10.72
CA ILE A 86 -6.26 -0.12 12.07
C ILE A 86 -4.89 -0.10 12.75
N ALA A 87 -3.86 -0.69 12.12
CA ALA A 87 -2.53 -0.79 12.74
C ALA A 87 -1.92 0.60 13.01
N VAL A 88 -1.97 1.53 12.05
CA VAL A 88 -1.51 2.91 12.23
C VAL A 88 -2.26 3.59 13.37
N LYS A 89 -3.59 3.48 13.42
CA LYS A 89 -4.38 4.05 14.52
C LYS A 89 -3.95 3.49 15.88
N MET A 90 -3.82 2.18 16.02
CA MET A 90 -3.40 1.53 17.26
C MET A 90 -1.99 1.96 17.69
N LEU A 91 -1.04 2.02 16.75
CA LEU A 91 0.34 2.44 17.03
C LEU A 91 0.40 3.91 17.49
N ARG A 92 -0.41 4.80 16.87
CA ARG A 92 -0.52 6.20 17.29
C ARG A 92 -1.19 6.34 18.66
N ALA A 93 -2.25 5.59 18.93
CA ALA A 93 -2.91 5.55 20.24
C ALA A 93 -1.93 5.08 21.35
N GLY A 94 -0.98 4.20 21.02
CA GLY A 94 0.13 3.82 21.90
C GLY A 94 1.23 4.88 22.05
N GLY A 95 1.01 6.12 21.58
CA GLY A 95 1.93 7.27 21.77
C GLY A 95 3.20 7.22 20.91
N ARG A 96 3.29 6.32 19.92
CA ARG A 96 4.49 6.16 19.09
C ARG A 96 4.69 7.34 18.14
N ARG A 97 5.97 7.67 17.87
CA ARG A 97 6.36 8.63 16.85
C ARG A 97 6.12 8.08 15.46
N GLU A 98 5.86 8.98 14.48
CA GLU A 98 5.49 8.60 13.12
C GLU A 98 6.53 7.73 12.39
N PHE A 99 7.82 7.88 12.71
CA PHE A 99 8.85 6.95 12.23
C PHE A 99 8.55 5.50 12.66
N SER A 100 8.32 5.28 13.95
CA SER A 100 7.99 3.94 14.48
C SER A 100 6.66 3.43 13.93
N VAL A 101 5.67 4.31 13.76
CA VAL A 101 4.37 3.98 13.15
C VAL A 101 4.57 3.50 11.72
N ALA A 102 5.33 4.24 10.92
CA ALA A 102 5.63 3.89 9.54
C ALA A 102 6.41 2.58 9.41
N VAL A 103 7.47 2.40 10.21
CA VAL A 103 8.28 1.19 10.21
C VAL A 103 7.44 -0.03 10.62
N LEU A 104 6.74 0.06 11.75
CA LEU A 104 6.01 -1.10 12.30
C LEU A 104 4.80 -1.47 11.43
N SER A 105 4.05 -0.51 10.90
CA SER A 105 2.94 -0.81 10.00
C SER A 105 3.40 -1.42 8.67
N SER A 106 4.54 -0.96 8.14
CA SER A 106 5.14 -1.53 6.94
C SER A 106 5.74 -2.92 7.20
N LEU A 107 6.32 -3.15 8.38
CA LEU A 107 6.83 -4.45 8.79
C LEU A 107 5.72 -5.47 8.98
N LEU A 108 4.63 -5.09 9.64
CA LEU A 108 3.45 -5.96 9.79
C LEU A 108 2.88 -6.36 8.43
N PHE A 109 2.76 -5.38 7.52
CA PHE A 109 2.36 -5.64 6.14
C PHE A 109 3.30 -6.60 5.42
N ALA A 110 4.61 -6.38 5.51
CA ALA A 110 5.60 -7.25 4.88
C ALA A 110 5.56 -8.68 5.44
N LEU A 111 5.51 -8.81 6.76
CA LEU A 111 5.48 -10.11 7.43
C LEU A 111 4.19 -10.89 7.16
N SER A 112 3.06 -10.24 6.85
CA SER A 112 1.85 -10.95 6.45
C SER A 112 2.05 -11.79 5.17
N HIS A 113 2.99 -11.39 4.29
CA HIS A 113 3.35 -12.15 3.09
C HIS A 113 4.20 -13.40 3.37
N SER A 114 4.72 -13.55 4.59
CA SER A 114 5.45 -14.77 4.98
C SER A 114 4.55 -16.02 4.97
N VAL A 115 3.22 -15.85 5.04
CA VAL A 115 2.25 -16.93 4.91
C VAL A 115 2.37 -17.69 3.57
N ASN A 116 2.97 -17.06 2.54
CA ASN A 116 3.21 -17.66 1.23
C ASN A 116 4.12 -18.89 1.31
N VAL A 117 4.95 -19.02 2.35
CA VAL A 117 5.72 -20.24 2.62
C VAL A 117 4.77 -21.43 2.84
N LEU A 118 3.66 -21.22 3.54
CA LEU A 118 2.66 -22.27 3.80
C LEU A 118 1.89 -22.69 2.54
N GLN A 119 1.97 -21.86 1.49
CA GLN A 119 1.41 -22.15 0.17
C GLN A 119 2.44 -22.82 -0.77
N GLY A 120 3.60 -23.20 -0.26
CA GLY A 120 4.64 -23.89 -1.00
C GLY A 120 5.59 -23.01 -1.80
N GLN A 121 5.56 -21.66 -1.61
CA GLN A 121 6.53 -20.80 -2.25
C GLN A 121 7.93 -20.99 -1.64
N GLU A 122 8.95 -20.94 -2.49
CA GLU A 122 10.34 -21.03 -2.07
C GLU A 122 10.71 -19.92 -1.09
N LEU A 123 11.48 -20.23 -0.07
CA LEU A 123 11.90 -19.30 0.98
C LEU A 123 12.62 -18.07 0.43
N ARG A 124 13.41 -18.25 -0.64
CA ARG A 124 14.09 -17.14 -1.33
C ARG A 124 13.08 -16.16 -1.94
N THR A 125 12.06 -16.68 -2.63
CA THR A 125 10.99 -15.88 -3.24
C THR A 125 10.21 -15.13 -2.16
N VAL A 126 9.85 -15.80 -1.07
CA VAL A 126 9.16 -15.16 0.07
C VAL A 126 10.04 -14.08 0.70
N GLY A 127 11.34 -14.32 0.87
CA GLY A 127 12.27 -13.31 1.40
C GLY A 127 12.34 -12.05 0.52
N THR A 128 12.40 -12.21 -0.81
CA THR A 128 12.37 -11.06 -1.73
C THR A 128 11.02 -10.35 -1.72
N THR A 129 9.92 -11.09 -1.60
CA THR A 129 8.56 -10.53 -1.46
C THR A 129 8.46 -9.69 -0.18
N VAL A 130 8.93 -10.21 0.95
CA VAL A 130 8.92 -9.48 2.24
C VAL A 130 9.73 -8.19 2.15
N LEU A 131 10.91 -8.22 1.52
CA LEU A 131 11.72 -7.01 1.32
C LEU A 131 11.00 -5.98 0.44
N TYR A 132 10.45 -6.43 -0.70
CA TYR A 132 9.68 -5.57 -1.60
C TYR A 132 8.46 -4.96 -0.90
N THR A 133 7.65 -5.79 -0.23
CA THR A 133 6.42 -5.35 0.42
C THR A 133 6.70 -4.45 1.63
N PHE A 134 7.84 -4.60 2.30
CA PHE A 134 8.28 -3.64 3.33
C PHE A 134 8.50 -2.24 2.72
N ALA A 135 9.28 -2.15 1.64
CA ALA A 135 9.54 -0.88 0.97
C ALA A 135 8.27 -0.29 0.34
N PHE A 136 7.45 -1.13 -0.31
CA PHE A 136 6.16 -0.73 -0.85
C PHE A 136 5.22 -0.24 0.26
N GLY A 137 5.22 -0.91 1.40
CA GLY A 137 4.51 -0.50 2.59
C GLY A 137 4.88 0.89 3.08
N ALA A 138 6.17 1.23 3.08
CA ALA A 138 6.65 2.57 3.39
C ALA A 138 6.12 3.61 2.39
N LEU A 139 6.11 3.28 1.08
CA LEU A 139 5.55 4.17 0.05
C LEU A 139 4.03 4.38 0.21
N MET A 140 3.27 3.33 0.57
CA MET A 140 1.83 3.45 0.86
C MET A 140 1.57 4.31 2.11
N TYR A 141 2.39 4.16 3.15
CA TYR A 141 2.33 5.06 4.30
C TYR A 141 2.59 6.53 3.91
N LEU A 142 3.58 6.79 3.06
CA LEU A 142 3.86 8.13 2.53
C LEU A 142 2.73 8.64 1.63
N THR A 143 2.12 7.76 0.83
CA THR A 143 0.95 8.09 0.00
C THR A 143 -0.21 8.56 0.87
N MET A 144 -0.57 7.82 1.91
CA MET A 144 -1.58 8.24 2.88
C MET A 144 -1.24 9.60 3.50
N ARG A 145 0.03 9.85 3.86
CA ARG A 145 0.46 11.13 4.44
C ARG A 145 0.43 12.28 3.46
N SER A 146 0.82 12.06 2.21
CA SER A 146 0.86 13.09 1.15
C SER A 146 -0.54 13.57 0.80
N PHE A 147 -1.46 12.66 0.58
CA PHE A 147 -2.85 12.96 0.28
C PHE A 147 -3.66 13.31 1.53
N ARG A 148 -3.16 12.94 2.72
CA ARG A 148 -3.86 13.06 4.02
C ARG A 148 -5.08 12.17 4.18
N PHE A 149 -5.31 11.22 3.30
CA PHE A 149 -6.42 10.27 3.34
C PHE A 149 -5.93 8.87 2.95
N ILE A 150 -6.45 7.86 3.62
CA ILE A 150 -6.11 6.46 3.37
C ILE A 150 -6.55 6.00 1.97
N ILE A 151 -7.63 6.58 1.44
CA ILE A 151 -8.23 6.19 0.15
C ILE A 151 -7.20 6.27 -1.00
N ALA A 152 -6.30 7.26 -0.98
CA ALA A 152 -5.26 7.38 -1.99
C ALA A 152 -4.32 6.16 -1.99
N ALA A 153 -3.94 5.66 -0.82
CA ALA A 153 -3.14 4.45 -0.69
C ALA A 153 -3.94 3.21 -1.14
N MET A 154 -5.22 3.10 -0.77
CA MET A 154 -6.11 2.01 -1.20
C MET A 154 -6.20 1.90 -2.73
N ILE A 155 -6.38 3.03 -3.42
CA ILE A 155 -6.49 3.06 -4.88
C ILE A 155 -5.14 2.72 -5.51
N LEU A 156 -4.06 3.37 -5.10
CA LEU A 156 -2.73 3.13 -5.69
C LEU A 156 -2.27 1.69 -5.50
N HIS A 157 -2.44 1.14 -4.28
CA HIS A 157 -2.17 -0.25 -3.99
C HIS A 157 -3.05 -1.17 -4.84
N GLY A 158 -4.36 -0.92 -4.85
CA GLY A 158 -5.33 -1.73 -5.59
C GLY A 158 -5.12 -1.76 -7.10
N LEU A 159 -4.34 -0.85 -7.67
CA LEU A 159 -3.96 -0.85 -9.10
C LEU A 159 -2.67 -1.64 -9.37
N THR A 160 -1.90 -2.00 -8.34
CA THR A 160 -0.59 -2.63 -8.52
C THR A 160 -0.69 -4.03 -9.11
N ASP A 161 -1.46 -4.91 -8.47
CA ASP A 161 -1.62 -6.29 -8.92
C ASP A 161 -2.40 -6.43 -10.22
N PRO A 162 -3.56 -5.74 -10.40
CA PRO A 162 -4.28 -5.79 -11.66
C PRO A 162 -3.44 -5.40 -12.86
N THR A 163 -2.66 -4.33 -12.74
CA THR A 163 -1.81 -3.90 -13.85
C THR A 163 -0.69 -4.87 -14.12
N ALA A 164 -0.16 -5.57 -13.11
CA ALA A 164 0.82 -6.63 -13.29
C ALA A 164 0.21 -7.82 -14.05
N ILE A 165 -0.96 -8.31 -13.61
CA ILE A 165 -1.66 -9.44 -14.22
C ILE A 165 -2.04 -9.12 -15.68
N LEU A 166 -2.62 -7.94 -15.92
CA LEU A 166 -3.02 -7.55 -17.27
C LEU A 166 -1.84 -7.32 -18.21
N ALA A 167 -0.71 -6.81 -17.71
CA ALA A 167 0.49 -6.59 -18.51
C ALA A 167 1.20 -7.89 -18.93
N THR A 168 1.01 -8.99 -18.19
CA THR A 168 1.51 -10.33 -18.58
C THR A 168 0.56 -11.11 -19.47
N GLY A 169 -0.60 -10.55 -19.82
CA GLY A 169 -1.59 -11.20 -20.66
C GLY A 169 -2.60 -12.08 -19.91
N GLY A 170 -2.62 -12.00 -18.58
CA GLY A 170 -3.60 -12.68 -17.71
C GLY A 170 -2.99 -13.64 -16.70
N ILE A 171 -3.85 -14.25 -15.90
CA ILE A 171 -3.46 -15.13 -14.77
C ILE A 171 -2.77 -16.42 -15.28
N ASP A 172 -3.10 -16.86 -16.48
CA ASP A 172 -2.63 -18.14 -17.04
C ASP A 172 -1.30 -18.02 -17.79
N ASN A 173 -0.80 -16.81 -18.01
CA ASN A 173 0.45 -16.55 -18.75
C ASN A 173 1.65 -16.40 -17.81
N VAL A 174 1.88 -17.37 -16.93
CA VAL A 174 3.11 -17.45 -16.14
C VAL A 174 4.22 -17.98 -17.05
N SER A 175 5.07 -17.09 -17.55
CA SER A 175 6.26 -17.49 -18.32
C SER A 175 7.44 -17.69 -17.38
N ASP A 176 8.07 -18.86 -17.47
CA ASP A 176 9.36 -19.14 -16.80
C ASP A 176 10.53 -18.39 -17.45
N ALA A 177 10.29 -17.71 -18.58
CA ALA A 177 11.31 -16.92 -19.26
C ALA A 177 11.65 -15.65 -18.46
N ALA A 178 12.92 -15.25 -18.51
CA ALA A 178 13.36 -13.99 -17.93
C ALA A 178 12.55 -12.82 -18.52
N PRO A 179 12.13 -11.85 -17.70
CA PRO A 179 11.35 -10.71 -18.18
C PRO A 179 12.16 -9.93 -19.24
N ALA A 180 11.51 -9.55 -20.33
CA ALA A 180 12.08 -8.75 -21.41
C ALA A 180 11.20 -7.50 -21.66
N GLY A 181 11.76 -6.49 -22.32
CA GLY A 181 11.04 -5.25 -22.61
C GLY A 181 10.57 -4.50 -21.37
N ILE A 182 9.33 -4.01 -21.35
CA ILE A 182 8.76 -3.25 -20.23
C ILE A 182 8.71 -4.04 -18.92
N PRO A 183 8.35 -5.34 -18.88
CA PRO A 183 8.46 -6.12 -17.65
C PRO A 183 9.87 -6.13 -17.04
N ALA A 184 10.93 -6.21 -17.85
CA ALA A 184 12.30 -6.11 -17.37
C ALA A 184 12.63 -4.71 -16.81
N VAL A 185 12.16 -3.65 -17.47
CA VAL A 185 12.30 -2.27 -16.99
C VAL A 185 11.58 -2.09 -15.65
N VAL A 186 10.37 -2.62 -15.51
CA VAL A 186 9.61 -2.56 -14.25
C VAL A 186 10.33 -3.34 -13.14
N ALA A 187 10.84 -4.54 -13.42
CA ALA A 187 11.59 -5.32 -12.44
C ALA A 187 12.87 -4.60 -12.01
N GLY A 188 13.65 -4.05 -12.96
CA GLY A 188 14.82 -3.23 -12.68
C GLY A 188 14.50 -1.98 -11.87
N PHE A 189 13.46 -1.24 -12.24
CA PHE A 189 13.00 -0.07 -11.47
C PHE A 189 12.61 -0.46 -10.05
N THR A 190 11.88 -1.56 -9.88
CA THR A 190 11.47 -2.05 -8.56
C THR A 190 12.68 -2.37 -7.69
N LEU A 191 13.65 -3.11 -8.22
CA LEU A 191 14.82 -3.55 -7.45
C LEU A 191 15.78 -2.39 -7.14
N PHE A 192 16.10 -1.55 -8.13
CA PHE A 192 17.15 -0.54 -8.01
C PHE A 192 16.66 0.83 -7.55
N PHE A 193 15.36 1.13 -7.65
CA PHE A 193 14.80 2.42 -7.27
C PHE A 193 13.71 2.29 -6.22
N LEU A 194 12.63 1.52 -6.46
CA LEU A 194 11.50 1.47 -5.55
C LEU A 194 11.92 0.95 -4.16
N VAL A 195 12.63 -0.18 -4.10
CA VAL A 195 13.05 -0.78 -2.82
C VAL A 195 14.02 0.11 -2.07
N PRO A 196 15.16 0.57 -2.64
CA PRO A 196 16.09 1.44 -1.93
C PRO A 196 15.46 2.78 -1.52
N LEU A 197 14.74 3.45 -2.43
CA LEU A 197 14.14 4.75 -2.14
C LEU A 197 13.01 4.63 -1.12
N GLY A 198 12.20 3.57 -1.16
CA GLY A 198 11.17 3.31 -0.15
C GLY A 198 11.76 3.23 1.25
N ILE A 199 12.90 2.53 1.41
CA ILE A 199 13.62 2.43 2.68
C ILE A 199 14.25 3.77 3.08
N ILE A 200 14.91 4.47 2.15
CA ILE A 200 15.54 5.77 2.42
C ILE A 200 14.50 6.81 2.85
N LEU A 201 13.39 6.91 2.12
CA LEU A 201 12.31 7.84 2.44
C LEU A 201 11.67 7.52 3.80
N LEU A 202 11.56 6.23 4.15
CA LEU A 202 11.08 5.81 5.45
C LEU A 202 11.94 6.37 6.58
N LEU A 203 13.27 6.36 6.42
CA LEU A 203 14.22 6.92 7.40
C LEU A 203 14.06 8.45 7.58
N CYS A 204 13.44 9.13 6.62
CA CYS A 204 13.16 10.57 6.69
C CYS A 204 11.85 10.92 7.42
N VAL A 205 11.01 9.93 7.77
CA VAL A 205 9.72 10.17 8.43
C VAL A 205 9.95 10.75 9.84
N ARG A 206 9.27 11.87 10.15
CA ARG A 206 9.36 12.57 11.44
C ARG A 206 7.97 12.99 11.91
N GLY A 207 7.89 13.42 13.18
CA GLY A 207 6.71 13.99 13.82
C GLY A 207 5.98 12.99 14.71
N LYS A 208 4.89 13.47 15.31
CA LYS A 208 3.94 12.70 16.11
C LYS A 208 2.52 13.13 15.75
N ALA A 209 1.56 12.25 15.89
CA ALA A 209 0.16 12.60 15.63
C ALA A 209 -0.29 13.73 16.59
N GLY A 210 -0.99 14.72 16.05
CA GLY A 210 -1.43 15.90 16.81
C GLY A 210 -0.37 17.02 16.96
N GLU A 211 0.85 16.84 16.43
CA GLU A 211 1.89 17.87 16.41
C GLU A 211 1.96 18.60 15.07
N ASP A 212 2.28 19.89 15.09
CA ASP A 212 2.60 20.69 13.91
C ASP A 212 4.07 20.53 13.48
N LYS A 213 4.52 21.36 12.52
CA LYS A 213 5.90 21.33 12.02
C LYS A 213 6.96 21.68 13.07
N THR A 214 6.58 22.43 14.11
CA THR A 214 7.48 22.89 15.16
C THR A 214 7.51 21.93 16.35
N GLY A 215 6.66 20.88 16.34
CA GLY A 215 6.49 19.96 17.46
C GLY A 215 5.47 20.47 18.50
N ALA A 216 4.82 21.59 18.25
CA ALA A 216 3.76 22.10 19.10
C ALA A 216 2.46 21.31 18.89
N HIS A 217 1.72 21.06 19.98
CA HIS A 217 0.39 20.45 19.90
C HIS A 217 -0.57 21.38 19.15
N VAL A 218 -1.19 20.87 18.09
CA VAL A 218 -2.29 21.57 17.43
C VAL A 218 -3.52 21.38 18.30
N ALA A 219 -3.96 22.45 18.98
CA ALA A 219 -5.23 22.45 19.68
C ALA A 219 -6.35 22.09 18.68
N ASP A 220 -7.23 21.20 19.09
CA ASP A 220 -8.32 20.72 18.24
C ASP A 220 -9.28 21.87 17.97
N ALA A 221 -9.19 22.50 16.79
CA ALA A 221 -10.07 23.60 16.39
C ALA A 221 -11.54 23.16 16.21
N SER A 222 -11.88 21.89 16.51
CA SER A 222 -13.21 21.31 16.39
C SER A 222 -14.07 21.42 17.67
N VAL A 223 -13.52 21.97 18.76
CA VAL A 223 -14.27 22.13 20.04
C VAL A 223 -14.87 23.54 20.19
N ALA A 224 -14.66 24.45 19.23
CA ALA A 224 -15.12 25.85 19.30
C ALA A 224 -16.18 26.19 18.22
N SER A 225 -17.01 25.24 17.81
CA SER A 225 -18.17 25.54 16.95
C SER A 225 -19.37 24.69 17.30
#